data_cd4aabe44fa1354c36ecd90c7d5c7483
#
_entry.id   cd4aabe44fa1354c36ecd90c7d5c7483
#
_cell.length_a   1.000
_cell.length_b   1.000
_cell.length_c   1.000
_cell.angle_alpha   90.00
_cell.angle_beta   90.00
_cell.angle_gamma   90.00
#
_symmetry.space_group_name_H-M   'P 1'
#
loop_
_entity.id
_entity.type
_entity.pdbx_description
1 polymer ?
#
loop_
_entity_poly.entity_id
_entity_poly.type
_entity_poly.pdbx_seq_one_letter_code
_entity_poly.pdbx_strand_id
1 'polypeptide(L)'
;MLGASAQPTPPNNGPVVYRPRRPAATLLHRTVREHLETYLANAGCDEDLAANVPFHVQNAFGEYLRCGILAHGFARAYCSACGHDFLIAFSCKGRDICPSCATRRMVETAAHLTDQVLPRVPFRQWVL
;
A
#
# COMPACT_ATOMS: atom_id res chain seq x y z
N MET A 1 -3.21 -37.25 -18.77
CA MET A 1 -2.38 -36.05 -19.06
C MET A 1 -1.99 -35.46 -17.71
N LEU A 2 -0.73 -35.60 -17.32
CA LEU A 2 -0.19 -35.22 -16.02
C LEU A 2 0.17 -33.74 -16.06
N GLY A 3 -0.42 -32.93 -15.16
CA GLY A 3 -0.15 -31.52 -15.04
C GLY A 3 1.28 -31.25 -14.58
N ALA A 4 1.98 -30.43 -15.33
CA ALA A 4 3.31 -29.97 -14.98
C ALA A 4 3.24 -29.11 -13.70
N SER A 5 3.81 -29.61 -12.62
CA SER A 5 4.04 -28.84 -11.40
C SER A 5 5.04 -27.73 -11.67
N ALA A 6 4.60 -26.48 -11.58
CA ALA A 6 5.50 -25.33 -11.64
C ALA A 6 6.49 -25.39 -10.47
N GLN A 7 7.77 -25.51 -10.78
CA GLN A 7 8.82 -25.46 -9.79
C GLN A 7 8.92 -24.03 -9.24
N PRO A 8 9.08 -23.85 -7.92
CA PRO A 8 9.30 -22.53 -7.33
C PRO A 8 10.63 -21.98 -7.85
N THR A 9 10.60 -20.80 -8.44
CA THR A 9 11.81 -20.07 -8.83
C THR A 9 12.65 -19.79 -7.59
N PRO A 10 13.97 -20.08 -7.61
CA PRO A 10 14.87 -19.82 -6.49
C PRO A 10 14.88 -18.32 -6.16
N PRO A 11 15.01 -17.94 -4.87
CA PRO A 11 15.09 -16.53 -4.49
C PRO A 11 16.30 -15.89 -5.17
N ASN A 12 16.08 -14.73 -5.78
CA ASN A 12 17.13 -13.95 -6.40
C ASN A 12 18.07 -13.42 -5.30
N ASN A 13 19.20 -14.05 -5.09
CA ASN A 13 20.22 -13.70 -4.08
C ASN A 13 21.14 -12.54 -4.52
N GLY A 14 20.77 -11.76 -5.53
CA GLY A 14 21.47 -10.54 -5.87
C GLY A 14 21.29 -9.45 -4.80
N PRO A 15 22.23 -8.49 -4.70
CA PRO A 15 22.07 -7.37 -3.76
C PRO A 15 20.77 -6.63 -4.04
N VAL A 16 19.94 -6.50 -3.00
CA VAL A 16 18.65 -5.78 -3.10
C VAL A 16 18.95 -4.29 -3.25
N VAL A 17 18.93 -3.82 -4.49
CA VAL A 17 19.08 -2.38 -4.77
C VAL A 17 17.75 -1.68 -4.47
N TYR A 18 17.76 -0.76 -3.52
CA TYR A 18 16.58 0.06 -3.23
C TYR A 18 16.17 0.87 -4.45
N ARG A 19 14.94 0.70 -4.88
CA ARG A 19 14.32 1.48 -5.96
C ARG A 19 13.24 2.38 -5.37
N PRO A 20 13.42 3.72 -5.41
CA PRO A 20 12.41 4.65 -4.92
C PRO A 20 11.08 4.43 -5.65
N ARG A 21 10.00 4.42 -4.89
CA ARG A 21 8.65 4.40 -5.45
C ARG A 21 8.37 5.66 -6.25
N ARG A 22 7.64 5.49 -7.35
CA ARG A 22 7.11 6.59 -8.17
C ARG A 22 5.58 6.53 -8.19
N PRO A 23 4.90 6.85 -7.09
CA PRO A 23 3.45 6.70 -6.98
C PRO A 23 2.71 7.52 -8.04
N ALA A 24 3.14 8.74 -8.32
CA ALA A 24 2.53 9.61 -9.32
C ALA A 24 2.57 9.04 -10.76
N ALA A 25 3.45 8.08 -11.04
CA ALA A 25 3.53 7.42 -12.35
C ALA A 25 2.57 6.24 -12.49
N THR A 26 1.88 5.84 -11.43
CA THR A 26 0.94 4.71 -11.46
C THR A 26 -0.40 5.15 -12.07
N LEU A 27 -1.04 4.22 -12.80
CA LEU A 27 -2.36 4.46 -13.38
C LEU A 27 -3.38 4.83 -12.30
N LEU A 28 -3.43 4.08 -11.20
CA LEU A 28 -4.35 4.34 -10.09
C LEU A 28 -4.19 5.75 -9.52
N HIS A 29 -2.96 6.19 -9.26
CA HIS A 29 -2.72 7.53 -8.71
C HIS A 29 -3.19 8.62 -9.68
N ARG A 30 -2.93 8.45 -10.97
CA ARG A 30 -3.39 9.40 -12.00
C ARG A 30 -4.91 9.45 -12.07
N THR A 31 -5.57 8.29 -12.13
CA THR A 31 -7.04 8.21 -12.16
C THR A 31 -7.67 8.87 -10.94
N VAL A 32 -7.19 8.56 -9.74
CA VAL A 32 -7.72 9.18 -8.52
C VAL A 32 -7.50 10.71 -8.54
N ARG A 33 -6.31 11.17 -8.92
CA ARG A 33 -6.02 12.60 -8.99
C ARG A 33 -6.91 13.35 -9.99
N GLU A 34 -7.23 12.73 -11.12
CA GLU A 34 -8.02 13.35 -12.18
C GLU A 34 -9.53 13.36 -11.89
N HIS A 35 -10.03 12.36 -11.16
CA HIS A 35 -11.47 12.15 -11.02
C HIS A 35 -12.02 12.33 -9.60
N LEU A 36 -11.17 12.46 -8.60
CA LEU A 36 -11.61 12.52 -7.20
C LEU A 36 -12.57 13.69 -6.93
N GLU A 37 -12.24 14.88 -7.39
CA GLU A 37 -13.07 16.07 -7.17
C GLU A 37 -14.44 15.93 -7.84
N THR A 38 -14.48 15.43 -9.08
CA THR A 38 -15.72 15.15 -9.80
C THR A 38 -16.55 14.10 -9.07
N TYR A 39 -15.92 13.04 -8.59
CA TYR A 39 -16.59 12.01 -7.79
C TYR A 39 -17.21 12.59 -6.52
N LEU A 40 -16.47 13.39 -5.77
CA LEU A 40 -16.95 14.00 -4.53
C LEU A 40 -18.08 15.01 -4.78
N ALA A 41 -18.03 15.77 -5.88
CA ALA A 41 -19.09 16.70 -6.25
C ALA A 41 -20.37 15.96 -6.64
N ASN A 42 -20.28 14.89 -7.44
CA ASN A 42 -21.42 14.12 -7.89
C ASN A 42 -22.07 13.33 -6.75
N ALA A 43 -21.31 12.80 -5.82
CA ALA A 43 -21.83 12.05 -4.66
C ALA A 43 -22.70 12.90 -3.71
N GLY A 44 -22.63 14.23 -3.83
CA GLY A 44 -23.51 15.15 -3.08
C GLY A 44 -24.79 15.55 -3.80
N CYS A 45 -24.97 15.14 -5.08
CA CYS A 45 -26.09 15.58 -5.91
C CYS A 45 -27.22 14.55 -6.07
N ASP A 46 -26.99 13.28 -5.73
CA ASP A 46 -28.00 12.23 -5.80
C ASP A 46 -28.83 12.19 -4.51
N GLU A 47 -30.13 12.57 -4.59
CA GLU A 47 -31.08 12.53 -3.49
C GLU A 47 -31.29 11.11 -2.92
N ASP A 48 -31.10 10.07 -3.72
CA ASP A 48 -31.19 8.66 -3.32
C ASP A 48 -29.91 8.12 -2.66
N LEU A 49 -28.77 8.77 -2.87
CA LEU A 49 -27.48 8.53 -2.21
C LEU A 49 -27.16 9.71 -1.27
N ALA A 50 -28.11 10.12 -0.45
CA ALA A 50 -28.02 11.23 0.51
C ALA A 50 -26.91 11.08 1.59
N ALA A 51 -25.88 10.33 1.30
CA ALA A 51 -24.67 10.24 2.08
C ALA A 51 -23.56 10.98 1.34
N ASN A 52 -23.35 12.25 1.65
CA ASN A 52 -22.06 12.89 1.48
C ASN A 52 -20.97 11.86 1.77
N VAL A 53 -20.02 11.69 0.84
CA VAL A 53 -18.91 10.76 1.08
C VAL A 53 -18.33 11.05 2.47
N PRO A 54 -18.29 10.08 3.38
CA PRO A 54 -17.85 10.33 4.75
C PRO A 54 -16.47 10.98 4.80
N PHE A 55 -16.26 11.91 5.70
CA PHE A 55 -15.01 12.68 5.81
C PHE A 55 -13.76 11.78 5.88
N HIS A 56 -13.84 10.64 6.58
CA HIS A 56 -12.72 9.71 6.68
C HIS A 56 -12.34 9.11 5.31
N VAL A 57 -13.31 8.90 4.40
CA VAL A 57 -13.06 8.41 3.04
C VAL A 57 -12.40 9.49 2.20
N GLN A 58 -12.91 10.73 2.27
CA GLN A 58 -12.29 11.88 1.57
C GLN A 58 -10.84 12.07 2.03
N ASN A 59 -10.61 12.01 3.35
CA ASN A 59 -9.28 12.13 3.93
C ASN A 59 -8.36 10.99 3.47
N ALA A 60 -8.86 9.75 3.41
CA ALA A 60 -8.08 8.60 2.95
C ALA A 60 -7.62 8.74 1.49
N PHE A 61 -8.43 9.30 0.61
CA PHE A 61 -8.00 9.65 -0.76
C PHE A 61 -6.94 10.75 -0.77
N GLY A 62 -7.11 11.80 0.02
CA GLY A 62 -6.12 12.88 0.15
C GLY A 62 -4.76 12.36 0.67
N GLU A 63 -4.78 11.50 1.67
CA GLU A 63 -3.60 10.83 2.20
C GLU A 63 -2.92 9.92 1.15
N TYR A 64 -3.72 9.19 0.37
CA TYR A 64 -3.20 8.36 -0.71
C TYR A 64 -2.48 9.19 -1.77
N LEU A 65 -3.05 10.31 -2.20
CA LEU A 65 -2.45 11.17 -3.22
C LEU A 65 -1.12 11.80 -2.78
N ARG A 66 -0.90 11.97 -1.49
CA ARG A 66 0.36 12.48 -0.91
C ARG A 66 1.38 11.37 -0.58
N CYS A 67 0.94 10.13 -0.57
CA CYS A 67 1.72 9.00 -0.08
C CYS A 67 2.96 8.70 -0.95
N GLY A 68 4.14 8.77 -0.36
CA GLY A 68 5.39 8.42 -1.01
C GLY A 68 5.91 9.47 -2.00
N ILE A 69 5.43 10.70 -1.89
CA ILE A 69 5.88 11.84 -2.70
C ILE A 69 6.70 12.78 -1.81
N LEU A 70 7.97 13.00 -2.15
CA LEU A 70 8.90 13.82 -1.36
C LEU A 70 8.42 15.24 -1.11
N ALA A 71 7.69 15.84 -2.08
CA ALA A 71 7.14 17.18 -1.94
C ALA A 71 6.14 17.34 -0.77
N HIS A 72 5.57 16.23 -0.30
CA HIS A 72 4.62 16.22 0.82
C HIS A 72 5.27 15.83 2.16
N GLY A 73 6.59 15.74 2.20
CA GLY A 73 7.37 15.47 3.39
C GLY A 73 8.20 14.19 3.30
N PHE A 74 9.33 14.22 3.96
CA PHE A 74 10.29 13.12 3.98
C PHE A 74 11.12 13.12 5.26
N ALA A 75 11.75 11.98 5.52
CA ALA A 75 12.83 11.85 6.50
C ALA A 75 14.15 11.63 5.76
N ARG A 76 15.24 12.15 6.29
CA ARG A 76 16.59 11.85 5.83
C ARG A 76 17.16 10.71 6.69
N ALA A 77 17.55 9.62 6.04
CA ALA A 77 18.27 8.53 6.68
C ALA A 77 19.76 8.65 6.34
N TYR A 78 20.60 8.67 7.36
CA TYR A 78 22.06 8.82 7.26
C TYR A 78 22.77 7.63 7.91
N CYS A 79 23.74 7.06 7.21
CA CYS A 79 24.59 6.01 7.75
C CYS A 79 25.94 6.61 8.18
N SER A 80 26.22 6.62 9.48
CA SER A 80 27.47 7.15 10.02
C SER A 80 28.71 6.32 9.64
N ALA A 81 28.52 5.03 9.31
CA ALA A 81 29.63 4.13 8.97
C ALA A 81 30.17 4.35 7.55
N CYS A 82 29.29 4.67 6.58
CA CYS A 82 29.69 4.83 5.17
C CYS A 82 29.41 6.21 4.59
N GLY A 83 28.84 7.15 5.38
CA GLY A 83 28.50 8.50 4.95
C GLY A 83 27.34 8.58 3.96
N HIS A 84 26.74 7.44 3.62
CA HIS A 84 25.63 7.42 2.68
C HIS A 84 24.34 7.96 3.28
N ASP A 85 23.65 8.81 2.54
CA ASP A 85 22.34 9.29 2.94
C ASP A 85 21.30 9.16 1.82
N PHE A 86 20.04 9.06 2.21
CA PHE A 86 18.92 9.02 1.28
C PHE A 86 17.63 9.57 1.91
N LEU A 87 16.75 10.05 1.05
CA LEU A 87 15.47 10.61 1.46
C LEU A 87 14.37 9.55 1.39
N ILE A 88 13.58 9.47 2.45
CA ILE A 88 12.44 8.55 2.57
C ILE A 88 11.18 9.39 2.63
N ALA A 89 10.38 9.38 1.56
CA ALA A 89 9.10 10.06 1.55
C ALA A 89 8.13 9.44 2.57
N PHE A 90 7.33 10.28 3.25
CA PHE A 90 6.35 9.80 4.20
C PHE A 90 5.26 8.96 3.51
N SER A 91 4.79 7.94 4.22
CA SER A 91 3.71 7.06 3.77
C SER A 91 2.42 7.38 4.52
N CYS A 92 1.27 7.22 3.85
CA CYS A 92 -0.05 7.45 4.47
C CYS A 92 -0.39 6.44 5.56
N LYS A 93 0.28 5.28 5.61
CA LYS A 93 -0.04 4.17 6.50
C LYS A 93 -1.51 3.70 6.42
N GLY A 94 -2.23 4.14 5.37
CA GLY A 94 -3.62 3.78 5.12
C GLY A 94 -3.79 2.29 4.89
N ARG A 95 -4.97 1.78 5.23
CA ARG A 95 -5.29 0.34 5.15
C ARG A 95 -5.97 -0.03 3.83
N ASP A 96 -6.71 0.91 3.25
CA ASP A 96 -7.71 0.57 2.25
C ASP A 96 -7.32 1.04 0.84
N ILE A 97 -7.09 2.33 0.65
CA ILE A 97 -6.94 2.93 -0.69
C ILE A 97 -5.53 2.78 -1.25
N CYS A 98 -4.49 2.91 -0.41
CA CYS A 98 -3.11 2.86 -0.88
C CYS A 98 -2.60 1.42 -1.02
N PRO A 99 -2.44 0.87 -2.24
CA PRO A 99 -2.04 -0.53 -2.43
C PRO A 99 -0.70 -0.86 -1.74
N SER A 100 0.25 0.07 -1.78
CA SER A 100 1.57 -0.17 -1.21
C SER A 100 1.56 -0.22 0.32
N CYS A 101 0.76 0.65 0.98
CA CYS A 101 0.65 0.63 2.44
C CYS A 101 -0.18 -0.56 2.92
N ALA A 102 -1.27 -0.89 2.20
CA ALA A 102 -2.10 -2.05 2.47
C ALA A 102 -1.30 -3.35 2.32
N THR A 103 -0.61 -3.55 1.20
CA THR A 103 0.22 -4.75 0.97
C THR A 103 1.30 -4.91 2.04
N ARG A 104 2.03 -3.84 2.37
CA ARG A 104 3.05 -3.88 3.41
C ARG A 104 2.45 -4.35 4.73
N ARG A 105 1.32 -3.78 5.12
CA ARG A 105 0.64 -4.15 6.36
C ARG A 105 0.13 -5.60 6.35
N MET A 106 -0.41 -6.05 5.23
CA MET A 106 -0.84 -7.45 5.07
C MET A 106 0.32 -8.42 5.27
N VAL A 107 1.48 -8.14 4.67
CA VAL A 107 2.69 -8.96 4.82
C VAL A 107 3.20 -8.95 6.26
N GLU A 108 3.27 -7.78 6.90
CA GLU A 108 3.68 -7.65 8.30
C GLU A 108 2.73 -8.40 9.25
N THR A 109 1.41 -8.29 9.01
CA THR A 109 0.40 -9.02 9.80
C THR A 109 0.49 -10.53 9.57
N ALA A 110 0.64 -10.97 8.33
CA ALA A 110 0.79 -12.39 8.01
C ALA A 110 2.04 -12.99 8.68
N ALA A 111 3.17 -12.30 8.60
CA ALA A 111 4.40 -12.71 9.27
C ALA A 111 4.20 -12.80 10.80
N HIS A 112 3.62 -11.76 11.41
CA HIS A 112 3.35 -11.77 12.85
C HIS A 112 2.44 -12.94 13.27
N LEU A 113 1.35 -13.17 12.51
CA LEU A 113 0.45 -14.29 12.80
C LEU A 113 1.17 -15.64 12.68
N THR A 114 1.95 -15.83 11.62
CA THR A 114 2.64 -17.08 11.35
C THR A 114 3.75 -17.35 12.36
N ASP A 115 4.51 -16.32 12.75
CA ASP A 115 5.72 -16.49 13.55
C ASP A 115 5.45 -16.43 15.06
N GLN A 116 4.40 -15.69 15.46
CA GLN A 116 4.19 -15.35 16.88
C GLN A 116 2.85 -15.86 17.46
N VAL A 117 1.82 -16.03 16.63
CA VAL A 117 0.46 -16.26 17.14
C VAL A 117 -0.04 -17.66 16.82
N LEU A 118 0.11 -18.12 15.59
CA LEU A 118 -0.43 -19.41 15.15
C LEU A 118 0.49 -20.55 15.56
N PRO A 119 -0.04 -21.60 16.21
CA PRO A 119 0.74 -22.80 16.51
C PRO A 119 1.11 -23.51 15.19
N ARG A 120 2.26 -24.19 15.16
CA ARG A 120 2.70 -25.00 14.01
C ARG A 120 1.98 -26.34 13.94
N VAL A 121 0.65 -26.29 13.85
CA VAL A 121 -0.23 -27.45 13.70
C VAL A 121 -1.09 -27.31 12.46
N PRO A 122 -1.56 -28.39 11.85
CA PRO A 122 -2.53 -28.31 10.77
C PRO A 122 -3.82 -27.65 11.25
N PHE A 123 -4.28 -26.61 10.56
CA PHE A 123 -5.57 -25.96 10.85
C PHE A 123 -6.36 -25.74 9.56
N ARG A 124 -7.66 -25.60 9.69
CA ARG A 124 -8.58 -25.32 8.59
C ARG A 124 -9.38 -24.07 8.92
N GLN A 125 -9.54 -23.21 7.93
CA GLN A 125 -10.46 -22.09 8.01
C GLN A 125 -11.82 -22.50 7.45
N TRP A 126 -12.88 -22.24 8.19
CA TRP A 126 -14.25 -22.38 7.76
C TRP A 126 -14.82 -20.99 7.51
N VAL A 127 -15.38 -20.76 6.32
CA VAL A 127 -16.09 -19.51 5.99
C VAL A 127 -17.56 -19.90 5.83
N LEU A 128 -18.42 -19.31 6.66
CA LEU A 128 -19.87 -19.49 6.65
C LEU A 128 -20.54 -18.39 5.86
#